data_1996fceefe371cb73e5df9bafb57d9db
#
_entry.id   1996fceefe371cb73e5df9bafb57d9db
#
_cell.length_a   1.000
_cell.length_b   1.000
_cell.length_c   1.000
_cell.angle_alpha   90.00
_cell.angle_beta   90.00
_cell.angle_gamma   90.00
#
_symmetry.space_group_name_H-M   'P 1'
#
loop_
_entity.id
_entity.type
_entity.pdbx_description
1 polymer ?
#
loop_
_entity_poly.entity_id
_entity_poly.type
_entity_poly.pdbx_seq_one_letter_code
_entity_poly.pdbx_strand_id
1 'polypeptide(L)'
;MIRLRRIDHACLRVADVDEAAARWAVQFGLTERERSAGRVLLACGYEPYSLELVAGEPGFDHHAFELARDCSLGDAAAHLDRNGVAYEQRDGSLHLADPDGFGVELVPFRPVDDPRPDIARSTGDLPGYRPRKLGHTNFLVSDLAAQTAFYTEIVGMRVTDRLGHEGVWLHCNADHHVLALIDKGTAHVHHIALELVDWGELRVALDHLAQHGRWLAWGPLRHGVGRNLSAYVRIPEEELFVELFADMEQLEDGHEPRDWPDDAHSSNVWGILPPRSYFRFDPAAVEAERQGLEALGHGLPPETTRKGSE
;
A
#
# COMPACT_ATOMS: atom_id res chain seq x y z
N MET A 1 4.77 20.84 -14.85
CA MET A 1 4.21 20.08 -13.70
C MET A 1 4.12 18.63 -14.14
N ILE A 2 4.52 17.70 -13.28
CA ILE A 2 4.38 16.27 -13.53
C ILE A 2 2.89 15.91 -13.57
N ARG A 3 2.51 15.02 -14.46
CA ARG A 3 1.17 14.45 -14.51
C ARG A 3 1.28 12.93 -14.39
N LEU A 4 0.58 12.39 -13.40
CA LEU A 4 0.55 10.98 -13.09
C LEU A 4 -0.71 10.33 -13.64
N ARG A 5 -0.61 9.03 -13.97
CA ARG A 5 -1.74 8.19 -14.37
C ARG A 5 -2.26 7.34 -13.22
N ARG A 6 -1.36 6.71 -12.46
CA ARG A 6 -1.71 5.77 -11.38
C ARG A 6 -0.49 5.49 -10.50
N ILE A 7 -0.72 4.89 -9.34
CA ILE A 7 0.32 4.13 -8.68
C ILE A 7 0.67 2.92 -9.54
N ASP A 8 1.96 2.64 -9.72
CA ASP A 8 2.42 1.58 -10.60
C ASP A 8 2.77 0.31 -9.82
N HIS A 9 3.68 0.42 -8.88
CA HIS A 9 4.09 -0.68 -8.00
C HIS A 9 4.67 -0.16 -6.68
N ALA A 10 4.82 -1.07 -5.73
CA ALA A 10 5.64 -0.88 -4.53
C ALA A 10 6.86 -1.81 -4.62
N CYS A 11 7.99 -1.37 -4.11
CA CYS A 11 9.20 -2.18 -3.98
C CYS A 11 9.50 -2.45 -2.51
N LEU A 12 9.70 -3.72 -2.18
CA LEU A 12 10.08 -4.17 -0.85
C LEU A 12 11.44 -4.85 -0.89
N ARG A 13 12.31 -4.49 0.07
CA ARG A 13 13.50 -5.26 0.35
C ARG A 13 13.13 -6.45 1.21
N VAL A 14 13.65 -7.63 0.87
CA VAL A 14 13.37 -8.90 1.55
C VAL A 14 14.65 -9.67 1.81
N ALA A 15 14.70 -10.40 2.92
CA ALA A 15 15.88 -11.18 3.29
C ALA A 15 16.12 -12.35 2.32
N ASP A 16 15.04 -12.99 1.86
CA ASP A 16 15.06 -14.09 0.90
C ASP A 16 13.98 -13.85 -0.15
N VAL A 17 14.41 -13.57 -1.39
CA VAL A 17 13.51 -13.23 -2.50
C VAL A 17 12.64 -14.43 -2.92
N ASP A 18 13.17 -15.64 -2.85
CA ASP A 18 12.45 -16.85 -3.27
C ASP A 18 11.35 -17.19 -2.24
N GLU A 19 11.68 -17.13 -0.95
CA GLU A 19 10.69 -17.31 0.13
C GLU A 19 9.61 -16.24 0.05
N ALA A 20 9.99 -14.97 -0.03
CA ALA A 20 9.05 -13.87 -0.09
C ALA A 20 8.13 -13.96 -1.32
N ALA A 21 8.67 -14.26 -2.51
CA ALA A 21 7.88 -14.42 -3.72
C ALA A 21 6.86 -15.56 -3.58
N ALA A 22 7.27 -16.72 -3.03
CA ALA A 22 6.37 -17.83 -2.77
C ALA A 22 5.29 -17.47 -1.76
N ARG A 23 5.64 -16.78 -0.68
CA ARG A 23 4.71 -16.33 0.35
C ARG A 23 3.67 -15.34 -0.19
N TRP A 24 4.11 -14.33 -0.95
CA TRP A 24 3.21 -13.35 -1.57
C TRP A 24 2.29 -14.01 -2.61
N ALA A 25 2.76 -14.97 -3.38
CA ALA A 25 1.93 -15.71 -4.32
C ALA A 25 0.87 -16.57 -3.59
N VAL A 26 1.28 -17.37 -2.61
CA VAL A 26 0.38 -18.30 -1.91
C VAL A 26 -0.60 -17.56 -1.00
N GLN A 27 -0.16 -16.54 -0.26
CA GLN A 27 -1.01 -15.87 0.72
C GLN A 27 -1.84 -14.73 0.12
N PHE A 28 -1.28 -13.97 -0.82
CA PHE A 28 -1.94 -12.78 -1.39
C PHE A 28 -2.37 -12.92 -2.85
N GLY A 29 -2.18 -14.07 -3.46
CA GLY A 29 -2.65 -14.34 -4.82
C GLY A 29 -1.90 -13.58 -5.92
N LEU A 30 -0.72 -13.04 -5.64
CA LEU A 30 0.10 -12.38 -6.63
C LEU A 30 0.78 -13.39 -7.55
N THR A 31 1.09 -12.93 -8.75
CA THR A 31 1.62 -13.78 -9.81
C THR A 31 3.00 -13.32 -10.23
N GLU A 32 3.96 -14.24 -10.22
CA GLU A 32 5.28 -13.96 -10.78
C GLU A 32 5.20 -13.62 -12.27
N ARG A 33 5.81 -12.49 -12.64
CA ARG A 33 5.92 -12.01 -14.02
C ARG A 33 7.33 -12.13 -14.56
N GLU A 34 8.30 -11.79 -13.72
CA GLU A 34 9.70 -11.79 -14.08
C GLU A 34 10.55 -12.14 -12.87
N ARG A 35 11.65 -12.82 -13.12
CA ARG A 35 12.65 -13.17 -12.11
C ARG A 35 14.05 -12.93 -12.66
N SER A 36 14.89 -12.31 -11.86
CA SER A 36 16.32 -12.16 -12.10
C SER A 36 17.09 -12.38 -10.79
N ALA A 37 18.40 -12.33 -10.82
CA ALA A 37 19.22 -12.53 -9.62
C ALA A 37 18.91 -11.45 -8.56
N GLY A 38 18.35 -11.89 -7.42
CA GLY A 38 18.01 -11.01 -6.29
C GLY A 38 16.80 -10.11 -6.51
N ARG A 39 15.95 -10.38 -7.54
CA ARG A 39 14.79 -9.56 -7.87
C ARG A 39 13.65 -10.40 -8.45
N VAL A 40 12.43 -10.17 -8.00
CA VAL A 40 11.20 -10.76 -8.55
C VAL A 40 10.13 -9.70 -8.72
N LEU A 41 9.41 -9.74 -9.84
CA LEU A 41 8.23 -8.93 -10.09
C LEU A 41 6.97 -9.77 -9.95
N LEU A 42 6.05 -9.31 -9.11
CA LEU A 42 4.76 -9.94 -8.84
C LEU A 42 3.61 -9.04 -9.29
N ALA A 43 2.58 -9.62 -9.87
CA ALA A 43 1.42 -8.88 -10.38
C ALA A 43 0.12 -9.26 -9.69
N CYS A 44 -0.72 -8.27 -9.46
CA CYS A 44 -2.16 -8.39 -9.32
C CYS A 44 -2.82 -8.74 -10.66
N GLY A 45 -4.18 -8.80 -10.70
CA GLY A 45 -4.93 -9.29 -11.86
C GLY A 45 -4.76 -8.48 -13.15
N TYR A 46 -4.69 -7.16 -13.05
CA TYR A 46 -4.82 -6.24 -14.20
C TYR A 46 -3.59 -5.39 -14.48
N GLU A 47 -2.49 -5.62 -13.77
CA GLU A 47 -1.28 -4.80 -13.88
C GLU A 47 -0.13 -5.60 -14.50
N PRO A 48 0.81 -4.93 -15.18
CA PRO A 48 2.03 -5.58 -15.64
C PRO A 48 2.78 -6.24 -14.48
N TYR A 49 2.98 -5.50 -13.40
CA TYR A 49 3.33 -5.96 -12.06
C TYR A 49 2.89 -4.91 -11.03
N SER A 50 2.79 -5.30 -9.77
CA SER A 50 2.26 -4.47 -8.68
C SER A 50 3.20 -4.43 -7.49
N LEU A 51 4.05 -5.43 -7.36
CA LEU A 51 5.02 -5.57 -6.29
C LEU A 51 6.36 -6.01 -6.87
N GLU A 52 7.40 -5.29 -6.50
CA GLU A 52 8.79 -5.66 -6.74
C GLU A 52 9.42 -6.12 -5.43
N LEU A 53 10.06 -7.27 -5.45
CA LEU A 53 10.85 -7.80 -4.34
C LEU A 53 12.32 -7.77 -4.71
N VAL A 54 13.15 -7.16 -3.86
CA VAL A 54 14.60 -7.09 -4.04
C VAL A 54 15.32 -7.60 -2.81
N ALA A 55 16.45 -8.26 -3.00
CA ALA A 55 17.26 -8.75 -1.89
C ALA A 55 17.85 -7.58 -1.08
N GLY A 56 17.69 -7.62 0.25
CA GLY A 56 18.25 -6.60 1.15
C GLY A 56 17.78 -6.75 2.58
N GLU A 57 18.15 -5.79 3.42
CA GLU A 57 17.58 -5.67 4.76
C GLU A 57 16.07 -5.42 4.64
N PRO A 58 15.22 -6.23 5.28
CA PRO A 58 13.77 -6.15 5.11
C PRO A 58 13.19 -4.76 5.35
N GLY A 59 12.20 -4.40 4.55
CA GLY A 59 11.49 -3.13 4.66
C GLY A 59 11.08 -2.56 3.31
N PHE A 60 10.48 -1.40 3.35
CA PHE A 60 10.05 -0.67 2.16
C PHE A 60 11.26 0.00 1.47
N ASP A 61 11.30 -0.05 0.14
CA ASP A 61 12.29 0.65 -0.68
C ASP A 61 11.69 1.91 -1.31
N HIS A 62 10.73 1.73 -2.20
CA HIS A 62 10.05 2.82 -2.87
C HIS A 62 8.63 2.46 -3.31
N HIS A 63 7.85 3.49 -3.65
CA HIS A 63 6.66 3.34 -4.47
C HIS A 63 6.85 4.06 -5.81
N ALA A 64 6.25 3.51 -6.85
CA ALA A 64 6.37 4.03 -8.19
C ALA A 64 5.04 4.60 -8.70
N PHE A 65 5.13 5.67 -9.47
CA PHE A 65 3.99 6.29 -10.14
C PHE A 65 4.22 6.36 -11.64
N GLU A 66 3.25 5.87 -12.40
CA GLU A 66 3.27 5.92 -13.85
C GLU A 66 2.88 7.32 -14.34
N LEU A 67 3.71 7.89 -15.19
CA LEU A 67 3.44 9.18 -15.84
C LEU A 67 2.21 9.08 -16.77
N ALA A 68 1.48 10.16 -16.89
CA ALA A 68 0.42 10.27 -17.89
C ALA A 68 1.01 10.20 -19.31
N ARG A 69 0.22 9.71 -20.27
CA ARG A 69 0.65 9.50 -21.67
C ARG A 69 1.31 10.74 -22.31
N ASP A 70 0.86 11.91 -21.92
CA ASP A 70 1.32 13.20 -22.42
C ASP A 70 2.35 13.89 -21.52
N CYS A 71 2.98 13.13 -20.61
CA CYS A 71 4.06 13.57 -19.72
C CYS A 71 5.25 12.62 -19.88
N SER A 72 6.32 13.09 -20.51
CA SER A 72 7.54 12.29 -20.70
C SER A 72 8.45 12.32 -19.47
N LEU A 73 9.38 11.36 -19.36
CA LEU A 73 10.46 11.41 -18.35
C LEU A 73 11.29 12.70 -18.46
N GLY A 74 11.50 13.20 -19.69
CA GLY A 74 12.20 14.48 -19.89
C GLY A 74 11.43 15.67 -19.33
N ASP A 75 10.09 15.69 -19.45
CA ASP A 75 9.24 16.72 -18.85
C ASP A 75 9.29 16.65 -17.32
N ALA A 76 9.26 15.43 -16.77
CA ALA A 76 9.36 15.19 -15.33
C ALA A 76 10.75 15.63 -14.80
N ALA A 77 11.85 15.22 -15.45
CA ALA A 77 13.20 15.62 -15.11
C ALA A 77 13.37 17.14 -15.11
N ALA A 78 12.92 17.80 -16.19
CA ALA A 78 12.95 19.27 -16.28
C ALA A 78 12.09 19.96 -15.19
N HIS A 79 11.04 19.32 -14.71
CA HIS A 79 10.26 19.84 -13.58
C HIS A 79 11.03 19.71 -12.26
N LEU A 80 11.65 18.56 -12.00
CA LEU A 80 12.49 18.34 -10.81
C LEU A 80 13.67 19.32 -10.77
N ASP A 81 14.37 19.52 -11.90
CA ASP A 81 15.48 20.47 -12.04
C ASP A 81 15.05 21.90 -11.68
N ARG A 82 13.91 22.36 -12.21
CA ARG A 82 13.38 23.70 -11.92
C ARG A 82 13.03 23.93 -10.45
N ASN A 83 12.68 22.86 -9.74
CA ASN A 83 12.34 22.90 -8.32
C ASN A 83 13.54 22.54 -7.41
N GLY A 84 14.73 22.29 -7.99
CA GLY A 84 15.94 21.96 -7.23
C GLY A 84 15.86 20.61 -6.50
N VAL A 85 15.03 19.67 -6.98
CA VAL A 85 14.88 18.35 -6.40
C VAL A 85 15.91 17.40 -7.00
N ALA A 86 16.70 16.77 -6.14
CA ALA A 86 17.69 15.78 -6.57
C ALA A 86 16.98 14.49 -7.00
N TYR A 87 17.44 13.90 -8.08
CA TYR A 87 16.97 12.61 -8.57
C TYR A 87 18.10 11.86 -9.29
N GLU A 88 17.95 10.55 -9.42
CA GLU A 88 18.79 9.69 -10.22
C GLU A 88 17.97 9.13 -11.40
N GLN A 89 18.52 9.14 -12.59
CA GLN A 89 17.92 8.45 -13.73
C GLN A 89 18.60 7.10 -13.92
N ARG A 90 17.86 6.03 -13.70
CA ARG A 90 18.35 4.66 -13.88
C ARG A 90 17.22 3.76 -14.39
N ASP A 91 17.56 2.69 -15.10
CA ASP A 91 16.63 1.66 -15.59
C ASP A 91 15.41 2.20 -16.37
N GLY A 92 15.54 3.40 -16.94
CA GLY A 92 14.48 4.02 -17.73
C GLY A 92 13.42 4.75 -16.91
N SER A 93 13.71 5.08 -15.65
CA SER A 93 12.86 5.82 -14.71
C SER A 93 13.62 6.90 -13.95
N LEU A 94 12.94 7.72 -13.17
CA LEU A 94 13.53 8.73 -12.28
C LEU A 94 13.28 8.32 -10.83
N HIS A 95 14.35 8.29 -10.05
CA HIS A 95 14.31 7.93 -8.63
C HIS A 95 14.66 9.15 -7.78
N LEU A 96 13.81 9.46 -6.82
CA LEU A 96 13.98 10.56 -5.87
C LEU A 96 13.54 10.12 -4.48
N ALA A 97 13.79 10.93 -3.48
CA ALA A 97 13.33 10.71 -2.12
C ALA A 97 12.36 11.81 -1.70
N ASP A 98 11.36 11.45 -0.93
CA ASP A 98 10.47 12.39 -0.26
C ASP A 98 11.15 13.04 0.97
N PRO A 99 10.52 14.02 1.66
CA PRO A 99 11.12 14.68 2.82
C PRO A 99 11.49 13.76 3.99
N ASP A 100 10.83 12.63 4.15
CA ASP A 100 11.16 11.62 5.18
C ASP A 100 12.17 10.57 4.69
N GLY A 101 12.58 10.64 3.43
CA GLY A 101 13.54 9.74 2.82
C GLY A 101 12.94 8.48 2.19
N PHE A 102 11.61 8.38 2.07
CA PHE A 102 11.00 7.29 1.31
C PHE A 102 11.27 7.43 -0.18
N GLY A 103 11.60 6.31 -0.81
CA GLY A 103 11.87 6.28 -2.24
C GLY A 103 10.59 6.52 -3.06
N VAL A 104 10.71 7.37 -4.08
CA VAL A 104 9.68 7.65 -5.09
C VAL A 104 10.27 7.38 -6.46
N GLU A 105 9.61 6.56 -7.26
CA GLU A 105 9.99 6.30 -8.64
C GLU A 105 8.94 6.85 -9.61
N LEU A 106 9.39 7.54 -10.65
CA LEU A 106 8.54 7.97 -11.75
C LEU A 106 8.85 7.13 -12.99
N VAL A 107 7.89 6.28 -13.37
CA VAL A 107 8.03 5.41 -14.55
C VAL A 107 7.32 5.99 -15.76
N PRO A 108 7.83 5.76 -16.99
CA PRO A 108 7.17 6.25 -18.19
C PRO A 108 5.81 5.56 -18.40
N PHE A 109 4.92 6.22 -19.14
CA PHE A 109 3.65 5.63 -19.54
C PHE A 109 3.88 4.29 -20.25
N ARG A 110 3.17 3.26 -19.79
CA ARG A 110 3.17 1.91 -20.38
C ARG A 110 1.76 1.56 -20.86
N PRO A 111 1.53 1.37 -22.18
CA PRO A 111 0.25 0.86 -22.65
C PRO A 111 0.01 -0.54 -22.06
N VAL A 112 -1.19 -0.79 -21.59
CA VAL A 112 -1.62 -2.14 -21.22
C VAL A 112 -2.14 -2.79 -22.51
N ASP A 113 -1.32 -3.67 -23.10
CA ASP A 113 -1.60 -4.25 -24.41
C ASP A 113 -2.68 -5.35 -24.37
N ASP A 114 -2.89 -5.97 -23.21
CA ASP A 114 -3.89 -7.04 -23.07
C ASP A 114 -4.47 -7.08 -21.64
N PRO A 115 -5.64 -6.47 -21.43
CA PRO A 115 -6.32 -6.50 -20.15
C PRO A 115 -7.00 -7.84 -19.84
N ARG A 116 -6.84 -8.87 -20.70
CA ARG A 116 -7.47 -10.17 -20.43
C ARG A 116 -6.87 -10.82 -19.20
N PRO A 117 -7.72 -11.30 -18.27
CA PRO A 117 -7.23 -12.06 -17.13
C PRO A 117 -6.52 -13.32 -17.61
N ASP A 118 -5.42 -13.66 -17.00
CA ASP A 118 -4.77 -14.94 -17.22
C ASP A 118 -5.61 -16.06 -16.61
N ILE A 119 -6.52 -16.61 -17.39
CA ILE A 119 -7.40 -17.70 -16.98
C ILE A 119 -6.77 -19.09 -17.19
N ALA A 120 -5.59 -19.15 -17.75
CA ALA A 120 -4.91 -20.42 -18.05
C ALA A 120 -4.17 -21.02 -16.84
N ARG A 121 -4.24 -20.38 -15.68
CA ARG A 121 -3.51 -20.82 -14.50
C ARG A 121 -4.16 -22.01 -13.84
N SER A 122 -3.30 -22.98 -13.53
CA SER A 122 -3.61 -23.98 -12.52
C SER A 122 -3.96 -23.27 -11.22
N THR A 123 -5.11 -23.60 -10.64
CA THR A 123 -5.53 -23.08 -9.34
C THR A 123 -4.96 -23.88 -8.16
N GLY A 124 -4.01 -24.78 -8.37
CA GLY A 124 -3.41 -25.67 -7.37
C GLY A 124 -3.35 -25.09 -5.94
N ASP A 125 -2.20 -24.61 -5.55
CA ASP A 125 -1.99 -24.03 -4.21
C ASP A 125 -2.29 -22.52 -4.13
N LEU A 126 -2.84 -21.92 -5.19
CA LEU A 126 -3.18 -20.50 -5.21
C LEU A 126 -4.44 -20.23 -4.40
N PRO A 127 -4.55 -19.05 -3.75
CA PRO A 127 -5.74 -18.65 -3.03
C PRO A 127 -6.96 -18.55 -3.94
N GLY A 128 -8.14 -18.74 -3.36
CA GLY A 128 -9.42 -18.60 -4.05
C GLY A 128 -9.82 -17.14 -4.36
N TYR A 129 -8.90 -16.19 -4.18
CA TYR A 129 -9.08 -14.77 -4.49
C TYR A 129 -7.84 -14.23 -5.20
N ARG A 130 -7.96 -13.08 -5.85
CA ARG A 130 -6.87 -12.42 -6.53
C ARG A 130 -7.06 -10.91 -6.53
N PRO A 131 -6.14 -10.14 -5.93
CA PRO A 131 -6.20 -8.69 -6.02
C PRO A 131 -6.22 -8.20 -7.46
N ARG A 132 -6.99 -7.16 -7.71
CA ARG A 132 -7.13 -6.54 -9.03
C ARG A 132 -5.92 -5.66 -9.36
N LYS A 133 -5.49 -4.87 -8.39
CA LYS A 133 -4.38 -3.91 -8.52
C LYS A 133 -3.78 -3.56 -7.16
N LEU A 134 -2.59 -2.96 -7.18
CA LEU A 134 -2.11 -2.12 -6.09
C LEU A 134 -2.94 -0.83 -6.08
N GLY A 135 -3.65 -0.56 -4.99
CA GLY A 135 -4.53 0.61 -4.91
C GLY A 135 -3.81 1.84 -4.37
N HIS A 136 -3.11 1.69 -3.26
CA HIS A 136 -2.42 2.80 -2.61
C HIS A 136 -1.30 2.35 -1.66
N THR A 137 -0.54 3.34 -1.21
CA THR A 137 0.40 3.23 -0.08
C THR A 137 -0.02 4.20 1.02
N ASN A 138 0.33 3.88 2.27
CA ASN A 138 0.12 4.76 3.42
C ASN A 138 1.40 4.91 4.22
N PHE A 139 1.73 6.14 4.55
CA PHE A 139 2.91 6.47 5.35
C PHE A 139 2.52 7.19 6.65
N LEU A 140 3.13 6.77 7.75
CA LEU A 140 3.28 7.62 8.91
C LEU A 140 4.40 8.62 8.60
N VAL A 141 4.17 9.89 8.88
CA VAL A 141 5.09 10.96 8.47
C VAL A 141 5.53 11.80 9.67
N SER A 142 6.72 12.39 9.53
CA SER A 142 7.28 13.26 10.56
C SER A 142 6.78 14.71 10.46
N ASP A 143 6.47 15.15 9.23
CA ASP A 143 5.94 16.49 8.91
C ASP A 143 4.91 16.39 7.78
N LEU A 144 3.63 16.39 8.14
CA LEU A 144 2.51 16.26 7.20
C LEU A 144 2.46 17.40 6.17
N ALA A 145 2.84 18.62 6.58
CA ALA A 145 2.80 19.77 5.68
C ALA A 145 3.90 19.68 4.61
N ALA A 146 5.12 19.35 5.02
CA ALA A 146 6.24 19.16 4.09
C ALA A 146 5.97 18.00 3.11
N GLN A 147 5.45 16.88 3.60
CA GLN A 147 5.08 15.73 2.78
C GLN A 147 3.95 16.07 1.81
N THR A 148 2.90 16.74 2.26
CA THR A 148 1.79 17.17 1.39
C THR A 148 2.29 18.09 0.29
N ALA A 149 3.12 19.09 0.62
CA ALA A 149 3.69 20.01 -0.37
C ALA A 149 4.55 19.25 -1.40
N PHE A 150 5.39 18.31 -0.96
CA PHE A 150 6.20 17.50 -1.86
C PHE A 150 5.34 16.71 -2.86
N TYR A 151 4.35 15.96 -2.37
CA TYR A 151 3.53 15.15 -3.27
C TYR A 151 2.60 15.98 -4.17
N THR A 152 2.18 17.16 -3.74
CA THR A 152 1.33 18.03 -4.58
C THR A 152 2.13 18.90 -5.55
N GLU A 153 3.19 19.55 -5.10
CA GLU A 153 3.93 20.54 -5.89
C GLU A 153 5.03 19.92 -6.75
N ILE A 154 5.68 18.85 -6.24
CA ILE A 154 6.79 18.18 -6.92
C ILE A 154 6.27 16.98 -7.71
N VAL A 155 5.59 16.02 -7.06
CA VAL A 155 5.13 14.78 -7.70
C VAL A 155 3.89 14.99 -8.56
N GLY A 156 3.06 16.01 -8.25
CA GLY A 156 1.91 16.42 -9.08
C GLY A 156 0.60 15.72 -8.71
N MET A 157 0.46 15.24 -7.47
CA MET A 157 -0.81 14.72 -6.94
C MET A 157 -1.76 15.84 -6.55
N ARG A 158 -3.00 15.49 -6.27
CA ARG A 158 -4.03 16.41 -5.75
C ARG A 158 -4.53 15.91 -4.42
N VAL A 159 -4.83 16.84 -3.52
CA VAL A 159 -5.48 16.51 -2.25
C VAL A 159 -6.92 16.08 -2.52
N THR A 160 -7.31 14.94 -1.97
CA THR A 160 -8.69 14.46 -2.00
C THR A 160 -9.42 14.89 -0.74
N ASP A 161 -8.90 14.51 0.42
CA ASP A 161 -9.53 14.75 1.71
C ASP A 161 -8.47 15.05 2.79
N ARG A 162 -8.91 15.69 3.86
CA ARG A 162 -8.14 15.93 5.08
C ARG A 162 -8.91 15.46 6.30
N LEU A 163 -8.19 14.96 7.28
CA LEU A 163 -8.72 14.62 8.61
C LEU A 163 -8.02 15.53 9.63
N GLY A 164 -8.61 16.68 9.89
CA GLY A 164 -8.04 17.68 10.79
C GLY A 164 -6.56 17.96 10.50
N HIS A 165 -5.73 17.76 11.51
CA HIS A 165 -4.25 17.87 11.40
C HIS A 165 -3.56 16.51 11.29
N GLU A 166 -4.31 15.40 11.31
CA GLU A 166 -3.77 14.06 11.44
C GLU A 166 -3.51 13.36 10.11
N GLY A 167 -4.23 13.72 9.03
CA GLY A 167 -4.08 12.97 7.81
C GLY A 167 -4.49 13.70 6.54
N VAL A 168 -3.85 13.32 5.43
CA VAL A 168 -4.15 13.81 4.09
C VAL A 168 -4.18 12.62 3.13
N TRP A 169 -5.22 12.55 2.29
CA TRP A 169 -5.37 11.59 1.21
C TRP A 169 -5.15 12.28 -0.12
N LEU A 170 -4.35 11.65 -0.98
CA LEU A 170 -3.89 12.21 -2.25
C LEU A 170 -4.24 11.29 -3.41
N HIS A 171 -4.69 11.88 -4.52
CA HIS A 171 -5.03 11.13 -5.74
C HIS A 171 -4.29 11.66 -6.96
N CYS A 172 -4.22 10.83 -7.99
CA CYS A 172 -3.77 11.21 -9.33
C CYS A 172 -4.71 10.73 -10.44
N ASN A 173 -5.70 9.93 -10.10
CA ASN A 173 -6.72 9.37 -11.00
C ASN A 173 -8.11 9.45 -10.32
N ALA A 174 -9.08 8.64 -10.77
CA ALA A 174 -10.43 8.62 -10.20
C ALA A 174 -10.54 7.89 -8.85
N ASP A 175 -9.56 7.08 -8.46
CA ASP A 175 -9.56 6.45 -7.13
C ASP A 175 -9.47 7.54 -6.06
N HIS A 176 -10.21 7.39 -4.98
CA HIS A 176 -10.21 8.37 -3.88
C HIS A 176 -8.80 8.72 -3.43
N HIS A 177 -7.93 7.74 -3.34
CA HIS A 177 -6.52 7.99 -3.04
C HIS A 177 -5.61 6.90 -3.59
N VAL A 178 -4.40 7.31 -3.92
CA VAL A 178 -3.27 6.43 -4.23
C VAL A 178 -2.17 6.55 -3.18
N LEU A 179 -2.27 7.57 -2.32
CA LEU A 179 -1.37 7.80 -1.20
C LEU A 179 -2.15 8.38 -0.02
N ALA A 180 -1.91 7.88 1.17
CA ALA A 180 -2.35 8.48 2.42
C ALA A 180 -1.14 8.82 3.30
N LEU A 181 -1.16 9.99 3.92
CA LEU A 181 -0.13 10.51 4.81
C LEU A 181 -0.75 10.75 6.17
N ILE A 182 -0.22 10.14 7.21
CA ILE A 182 -0.75 10.24 8.59
C ILE A 182 0.35 10.78 9.50
N ASP A 183 0.08 11.92 10.15
CA ASP A 183 1.00 12.50 11.12
C ASP A 183 1.01 11.68 12.42
N LYS A 184 2.15 11.09 12.70
CA LYS A 184 2.44 10.41 13.98
C LYS A 184 3.77 10.85 14.58
N GLY A 185 4.38 11.91 14.01
CA GLY A 185 5.67 12.43 14.45
C GLY A 185 6.84 11.47 14.20
N THR A 186 6.64 10.46 13.37
CA THR A 186 7.65 9.45 13.02
C THR A 186 7.45 9.01 11.58
N ALA A 187 8.54 8.81 10.85
CA ALA A 187 8.52 8.30 9.49
C ALA A 187 8.53 6.77 9.47
N HIS A 188 7.48 6.18 8.93
CA HIS A 188 7.39 4.73 8.73
C HIS A 188 6.37 4.39 7.64
N VAL A 189 6.66 3.41 6.79
CA VAL A 189 5.64 2.89 5.88
C VAL A 189 4.63 2.09 6.67
N HIS A 190 3.36 2.52 6.64
CA HIS A 190 2.32 1.84 7.39
C HIS A 190 1.80 0.63 6.62
N HIS A 191 1.33 0.81 5.40
CA HIS A 191 0.84 -0.30 4.60
C HIS A 191 0.94 -0.07 3.09
N ILE A 192 0.88 -1.18 2.37
CA ILE A 192 0.50 -1.24 0.96
C ILE A 192 -0.91 -1.84 0.88
N ALA A 193 -1.71 -1.40 -0.07
CA ALA A 193 -3.12 -1.78 -0.17
C ALA A 193 -3.43 -2.46 -1.49
N LEU A 194 -4.05 -3.64 -1.42
CA LEU A 194 -4.43 -4.47 -2.55
C LEU A 194 -5.94 -4.47 -2.74
N GLU A 195 -6.41 -4.05 -3.91
CA GLU A 195 -7.83 -3.97 -4.23
C GLU A 195 -8.40 -5.33 -4.60
N LEU A 196 -9.50 -5.70 -3.94
CA LEU A 196 -10.33 -6.85 -4.24
C LEU A 196 -11.59 -6.43 -5.00
N VAL A 197 -12.33 -7.39 -5.54
CA VAL A 197 -13.54 -7.10 -6.32
C VAL A 197 -14.65 -6.55 -5.44
N ASP A 198 -14.92 -7.23 -4.30
CA ASP A 198 -16.04 -6.90 -3.42
C ASP A 198 -15.86 -7.50 -2.01
N TRP A 199 -16.88 -7.28 -1.18
CA TRP A 199 -16.97 -7.87 0.16
C TRP A 199 -16.89 -9.40 0.17
N GLY A 200 -17.46 -10.07 -0.84
CA GLY A 200 -17.43 -11.53 -0.94
C GLY A 200 -16.02 -12.06 -1.09
N GLU A 201 -15.24 -11.41 -1.93
CA GLU A 201 -13.83 -11.76 -2.14
C GLU A 201 -12.97 -11.40 -0.91
N LEU A 202 -13.23 -10.25 -0.26
CA LEU A 202 -12.58 -9.89 1.00
C LEU A 202 -12.77 -10.97 2.07
N ARG A 203 -14.00 -11.50 2.24
CA ARG A 203 -14.26 -12.62 3.15
C ARG A 203 -13.44 -13.86 2.80
N VAL A 204 -13.36 -14.23 1.51
CA VAL A 204 -12.56 -15.39 1.06
C VAL A 204 -11.08 -15.17 1.38
N ALA A 205 -10.59 -13.96 1.15
CA ALA A 205 -9.21 -13.60 1.44
C ALA A 205 -8.88 -13.72 2.94
N LEU A 206 -9.76 -13.24 3.80
CA LEU A 206 -9.57 -13.32 5.26
C LEU A 206 -9.58 -14.76 5.77
N ASP A 207 -10.50 -15.61 5.27
CA ASP A 207 -10.53 -17.03 5.59
C ASP A 207 -9.23 -17.74 5.16
N HIS A 208 -8.73 -17.39 3.96
CA HIS A 208 -7.49 -17.94 3.42
C HIS A 208 -6.27 -17.51 4.25
N LEU A 209 -6.15 -16.20 4.54
CA LEU A 209 -5.04 -15.68 5.35
C LEU A 209 -5.01 -16.27 6.76
N ALA A 210 -6.17 -16.48 7.37
CA ALA A 210 -6.27 -17.14 8.67
C ALA A 210 -5.73 -18.59 8.64
N GLN A 211 -5.94 -19.33 7.55
CA GLN A 211 -5.38 -20.68 7.37
C GLN A 211 -3.85 -20.66 7.28
N HIS A 212 -3.27 -19.54 6.82
CA HIS A 212 -1.82 -19.31 6.79
C HIS A 212 -1.29 -18.65 8.06
N GLY A 213 -2.11 -18.57 9.13
CA GLY A 213 -1.71 -18.00 10.41
C GLY A 213 -1.63 -16.48 10.42
N ARG A 214 -2.16 -15.78 9.41
CA ARG A 214 -2.29 -14.32 9.43
C ARG A 214 -3.51 -13.91 10.24
N TRP A 215 -3.33 -12.90 11.06
CA TRP A 215 -4.37 -12.37 11.93
C TRP A 215 -4.72 -10.95 11.53
N LEU A 216 -5.97 -10.57 11.76
CA LEU A 216 -6.37 -9.19 11.55
C LEU A 216 -5.72 -8.30 12.60
N ALA A 217 -4.97 -7.31 12.14
CA ALA A 217 -4.50 -6.23 12.98
C ALA A 217 -5.62 -5.21 13.24
N TRP A 218 -6.51 -5.01 12.23
CA TRP A 218 -7.70 -4.19 12.34
C TRP A 218 -8.69 -4.55 11.22
N GLY A 219 -9.97 -4.49 11.54
CA GLY A 219 -11.05 -4.77 10.60
C GLY A 219 -11.75 -6.10 10.85
N PRO A 220 -12.69 -6.55 9.98
CA PRO A 220 -13.16 -5.79 8.81
C PRO A 220 -13.88 -4.50 9.22
N LEU A 221 -13.76 -3.49 8.40
CA LEU A 221 -14.32 -2.16 8.68
C LEU A 221 -14.78 -1.47 7.39
N ARG A 222 -15.54 -0.37 7.55
CA ARG A 222 -15.76 0.60 6.48
C ARG A 222 -15.19 1.95 6.89
N HIS A 223 -14.23 2.44 6.15
CA HIS A 223 -13.71 3.79 6.36
C HIS A 223 -14.79 4.86 6.11
N GLY A 224 -14.76 5.94 6.89
CA GLY A 224 -15.48 7.16 6.55
C GLY A 224 -14.78 7.86 5.38
N VAL A 225 -13.50 8.20 5.57
CA VAL A 225 -12.66 8.75 4.50
C VAL A 225 -12.37 7.67 3.47
N GLY A 226 -12.67 7.94 2.20
CA GLY A 226 -12.45 7.00 1.09
C GLY A 226 -13.50 5.90 0.95
N ARG A 227 -14.34 5.67 1.97
CA ARG A 227 -15.48 4.74 1.99
C ARG A 227 -15.16 3.26 1.71
N ASN A 228 -13.90 2.90 1.55
CA ASN A 228 -13.50 1.53 1.26
C ASN A 228 -13.82 0.58 2.44
N LEU A 229 -14.25 -0.62 2.10
CA LEU A 229 -14.25 -1.77 2.99
C LEU A 229 -12.81 -2.23 3.13
N SER A 230 -12.35 -2.49 4.35
CA SER A 230 -10.94 -2.79 4.58
C SER A 230 -10.72 -3.80 5.69
N ALA A 231 -9.62 -4.51 5.58
CA ALA A 231 -9.06 -5.32 6.65
C ALA A 231 -7.53 -5.31 6.53
N TYR A 232 -6.86 -5.28 7.67
CA TYR A 232 -5.40 -5.14 7.76
C TYR A 232 -4.79 -6.37 8.37
N VAL A 233 -3.74 -6.89 7.74
CA VAL A 233 -2.91 -7.97 8.27
C VAL A 233 -1.46 -7.48 8.40
N ARG A 234 -0.80 -7.89 9.47
CA ARG A 234 0.61 -7.56 9.68
C ARG A 234 1.50 -8.49 8.86
N ILE A 235 2.51 -7.92 8.25
CA ILE A 235 3.59 -8.63 7.57
C ILE A 235 4.90 -8.28 8.28
N PRO A 236 5.21 -8.99 9.36
CA PRO A 236 6.40 -8.70 10.16
C PRO A 236 7.69 -8.94 9.37
N GLU A 237 7.65 -9.77 8.35
CA GLU A 237 8.79 -10.08 7.47
C GLU A 237 9.30 -8.84 6.72
N GLU A 238 8.43 -7.92 6.35
CA GLU A 238 8.76 -6.67 5.67
C GLU A 238 8.41 -5.42 6.51
N GLU A 239 8.08 -5.61 7.78
CA GLU A 239 7.82 -4.53 8.77
C GLU A 239 6.69 -3.57 8.37
N LEU A 240 5.63 -4.07 7.73
CA LEU A 240 4.48 -3.28 7.30
C LEU A 240 3.16 -4.04 7.46
N PHE A 241 2.04 -3.38 7.16
CA PHE A 241 0.75 -4.04 6.99
C PHE A 241 0.43 -4.20 5.50
N VAL A 242 -0.40 -5.19 5.21
CA VAL A 242 -1.17 -5.24 3.96
C VAL A 242 -2.62 -4.93 4.28
N GLU A 243 -3.16 -3.94 3.60
CA GLU A 243 -4.58 -3.69 3.53
C GLU A 243 -5.18 -4.47 2.36
N LEU A 244 -6.21 -5.25 2.63
CA LEU A 244 -7.10 -5.78 1.59
C LEU A 244 -8.36 -4.92 1.60
N PHE A 245 -8.72 -4.34 0.46
CA PHE A 245 -9.85 -3.42 0.40
C PHE A 245 -10.73 -3.63 -0.84
N ALA A 246 -11.96 -3.12 -0.75
CA ALA A 246 -12.92 -3.05 -1.85
C ALA A 246 -13.80 -1.79 -1.71
N ASP A 247 -14.57 -1.47 -2.74
CA ASP A 247 -15.57 -0.39 -2.73
C ASP A 247 -15.00 1.02 -2.43
N MET A 248 -13.76 1.29 -2.78
CA MET A 248 -13.22 2.64 -2.64
C MET A 248 -14.03 3.65 -3.47
N GLU A 249 -14.31 4.82 -2.89
CA GLU A 249 -14.97 5.91 -3.58
C GLU A 249 -14.23 6.27 -4.87
N GLN A 250 -14.98 6.45 -5.95
CA GLN A 250 -14.47 6.94 -7.22
C GLN A 250 -14.83 8.42 -7.35
N LEU A 251 -13.81 9.23 -7.58
CA LEU A 251 -13.95 10.69 -7.69
C LEU A 251 -14.52 11.09 -9.04
N GLU A 252 -15.42 12.08 -9.01
CA GLU A 252 -15.87 12.75 -10.21
C GLU A 252 -14.86 13.80 -10.68
N ASP A 253 -14.94 14.18 -11.95
CA ASP A 253 -14.15 15.29 -12.49
C ASP A 253 -14.46 16.58 -11.71
N GLY A 254 -13.40 17.29 -11.27
CA GLY A 254 -13.54 18.52 -10.50
C GLY A 254 -13.79 18.33 -9.02
N HIS A 255 -13.46 17.15 -8.48
CA HIS A 255 -13.51 16.91 -7.04
C HIS A 255 -12.76 17.99 -6.26
N GLU A 256 -13.42 18.56 -5.25
CA GLU A 256 -12.85 19.53 -4.31
C GLU A 256 -12.51 18.83 -2.99
N PRO A 257 -11.37 19.15 -2.36
CA PRO A 257 -10.98 18.54 -1.09
C PRO A 257 -12.03 18.72 0.00
N ARG A 258 -12.31 17.66 0.75
CA ARG A 258 -13.21 17.67 1.90
C ARG A 258 -12.42 17.66 3.21
N ASP A 259 -12.91 18.38 4.20
CA ASP A 259 -12.38 18.32 5.56
C ASP A 259 -13.29 17.44 6.42
N TRP A 260 -12.71 16.37 6.97
CA TRP A 260 -13.39 15.42 7.83
C TRP A 260 -13.18 15.79 9.30
N PRO A 261 -14.20 15.60 10.16
CA PRO A 261 -14.00 15.77 11.59
C PRO A 261 -13.08 14.68 12.13
N ASP A 262 -12.28 15.03 13.13
CA ASP A 262 -11.48 14.07 13.87
C ASP A 262 -12.36 13.31 14.87
N ASP A 263 -13.07 12.30 14.37
CA ASP A 263 -13.93 11.44 15.16
C ASP A 263 -13.83 9.95 14.72
N ALA A 264 -14.44 9.09 15.52
CA ALA A 264 -14.39 7.65 15.28
C ALA A 264 -14.99 7.25 13.91
N HIS A 265 -16.02 7.98 13.45
CA HIS A 265 -16.72 7.66 12.19
C HIS A 265 -15.92 8.02 10.96
N SER A 266 -15.03 9.01 11.04
CA SER A 266 -14.10 9.33 9.96
C SER A 266 -13.12 8.19 9.72
N SER A 267 -12.69 7.52 10.78
CA SER A 267 -11.82 6.32 10.68
C SER A 267 -12.62 5.07 10.33
N ASN A 268 -13.75 4.83 11.02
CA ASN A 268 -14.57 3.64 10.81
C ASN A 268 -16.06 3.93 11.08
N VAL A 269 -16.87 3.90 10.04
CA VAL A 269 -18.33 4.13 10.11
C VAL A 269 -19.02 3.14 11.07
N TRP A 270 -18.46 1.95 11.26
CA TRP A 270 -18.99 0.95 12.20
C TRP A 270 -18.50 1.14 13.65
N GLY A 271 -17.65 2.17 13.90
CA GLY A 271 -17.33 2.66 15.23
C GLY A 271 -16.22 1.93 15.98
N ILE A 272 -15.59 0.90 15.42
CA ILE A 272 -14.46 0.19 16.04
C ILE A 272 -13.16 0.91 15.68
N LEU A 273 -12.53 1.55 16.68
CA LEU A 273 -11.24 2.21 16.50
C LEU A 273 -10.11 1.18 16.36
N PRO A 274 -9.00 1.56 15.69
CA PRO A 274 -7.85 0.69 15.59
C PRO A 274 -7.20 0.47 16.96
N PRO A 275 -6.64 -0.71 17.20
CA PRO A 275 -5.86 -0.98 18.39
C PRO A 275 -4.57 -0.14 18.41
N ARG A 276 -3.97 0.02 19.58
CA ARG A 276 -2.75 0.83 19.74
C ARG A 276 -1.59 0.34 18.89
N SER A 277 -1.48 -0.96 18.70
CA SER A 277 -0.45 -1.61 17.87
C SER A 277 -0.58 -1.29 16.36
N TYR A 278 -1.72 -0.80 15.93
CA TYR A 278 -1.95 -0.45 14.52
C TYR A 278 -1.06 0.70 14.01
N PHE A 279 -0.71 1.64 14.88
CA PHE A 279 0.22 2.73 14.54
C PHE A 279 1.65 2.51 15.05
N ARG A 280 1.95 1.31 15.54
CA ARG A 280 3.25 0.97 16.10
C ARG A 280 3.71 -0.38 15.55
N PHE A 281 4.99 -0.42 15.24
CA PHE A 281 5.64 -1.61 14.68
C PHE A 281 6.57 -2.29 15.69
N ASP A 282 6.70 -1.74 16.91
CA ASP A 282 7.53 -2.34 17.94
C ASP A 282 6.84 -3.53 18.62
N PRO A 283 7.58 -4.63 18.85
CA PRO A 283 7.02 -5.84 19.46
C PRO A 283 6.42 -5.61 20.85
N ALA A 284 6.90 -4.62 21.61
CA ALA A 284 6.41 -4.32 22.94
C ALA A 284 4.99 -3.75 22.96
N ALA A 285 4.64 -2.92 21.95
CA ALA A 285 3.28 -2.40 21.81
C ALA A 285 2.29 -3.50 21.47
N VAL A 286 2.68 -4.40 20.59
CA VAL A 286 1.89 -5.55 20.18
C VAL A 286 1.65 -6.49 21.36
N GLU A 287 2.68 -6.82 22.10
CA GLU A 287 2.58 -7.68 23.28
C GLU A 287 1.72 -7.03 24.40
N ALA A 288 1.86 -5.73 24.63
CA ALA A 288 1.04 -5.02 25.60
C ALA A 288 -0.45 -5.04 25.25
N GLU A 289 -0.78 -4.95 23.98
CA GLU A 289 -2.15 -5.06 23.49
C GLU A 289 -2.69 -6.48 23.69
N ARG A 290 -1.91 -7.51 23.31
CA ARG A 290 -2.26 -8.91 23.50
C ARG A 290 -2.57 -9.20 24.97
N GLN A 291 -1.71 -8.78 25.89
CA GLN A 291 -1.93 -8.94 27.32
C GLN A 291 -3.17 -8.21 27.82
N GLY A 292 -3.44 -7.00 27.32
CA GLY A 292 -4.64 -6.24 27.64
C GLY A 292 -5.92 -6.97 27.23
N LEU A 293 -5.93 -7.58 26.07
CA LEU A 293 -7.09 -8.33 25.55
C LEU A 293 -7.28 -9.66 26.25
N GLU A 294 -6.21 -10.36 26.62
CA GLU A 294 -6.26 -11.55 27.46
C GLU A 294 -6.86 -11.24 28.84
N ALA A 295 -6.44 -10.13 29.45
CA ALA A 295 -6.93 -9.69 30.77
C ALA A 295 -8.45 -9.36 30.72
N LEU A 296 -8.96 -8.94 29.57
CA LEU A 296 -10.39 -8.72 29.34
C LEU A 296 -11.17 -10.00 28.97
N GLY A 297 -10.51 -11.15 28.93
CA GLY A 297 -11.12 -12.42 28.52
C GLY A 297 -11.27 -12.57 27.01
N HIS A 298 -10.66 -11.70 26.24
CA HIS A 298 -10.55 -11.79 24.79
C HIS A 298 -9.18 -12.39 24.44
N GLY A 299 -9.09 -13.72 24.41
CA GLY A 299 -7.89 -14.40 23.99
C GLY A 299 -7.57 -14.00 22.55
N LEU A 300 -6.53 -13.18 22.38
CA LEU A 300 -5.92 -13.07 21.06
C LEU A 300 -5.06 -14.30 20.85
N PRO A 301 -5.15 -14.89 19.68
CA PRO A 301 -4.16 -15.85 19.26
C PRO A 301 -2.77 -15.20 19.34
N PRO A 302 -1.72 -15.96 19.69
CA PRO A 302 -0.38 -15.42 19.69
C PRO A 302 -0.12 -14.83 18.30
N GLU A 303 0.36 -13.59 18.28
CA GLU A 303 0.91 -13.03 17.06
C GLU A 303 1.91 -14.03 16.53
N THR A 304 1.67 -14.42 15.34
CA THR A 304 2.30 -15.56 14.73
C THR A 304 3.81 -15.49 14.77
N THR A 305 4.38 -15.92 15.85
CA THR A 305 5.66 -16.60 15.82
C THR A 305 5.41 -18.09 15.60
N ARG A 306 4.59 -18.48 14.68
CA ARG A 306 4.79 -19.80 14.10
C ARG A 306 6.06 -19.68 13.26
N LYS A 307 7.21 -19.86 13.93
CA LYS A 307 8.37 -20.42 13.26
C LYS A 307 7.85 -21.53 12.39
N GLY A 308 8.21 -21.50 11.12
CA GLY A 308 7.85 -22.55 10.20
C GLY A 308 7.99 -23.88 10.89
N SER A 309 6.97 -24.70 10.75
CA SER A 309 7.05 -26.12 11.15
C SER A 309 8.32 -26.68 10.56
N GLU A 310 9.21 -27.10 11.46
CA GLU A 310 10.30 -28.00 11.13
C GLU A 310 9.81 -29.20 10.31
#